data_7bcc3df224c2b5193aa2421e2eba2070
#
_entry.id   7bcc3df224c2b5193aa2421e2eba2070
#
_cell.length_a   1.000
_cell.length_b   1.000
_cell.length_c   1.000
_cell.angle_alpha   90.00
_cell.angle_beta   90.00
_cell.angle_gamma   90.00
#
_symmetry.space_group_name_H-M   'P 1'
#
loop_
_entity.id
_entity.type
_entity.pdbx_description
1 polymer ?
#
loop_
_entity_poly.entity_id
_entity_poly.type
_entity_poly.pdbx_seq_one_letter_code
_entity_poly.pdbx_strand_id
1 'polypeptide(L)'
;MKVAVVGATGMVGQVMLAVLAEENFPVTELIPVASEKSVGNKITFGGSTYSVVNLDTALGLKPDIALFSAAGTTSLEWAPKFAAIGCRVIDNSSAWRMDPSKKLIIPEINGDHITEDDFIIANPNCSTIQLLMALAPLHKKYNAKRVVISTYQSISGTGIKAIEQMHRERNGEKGEMAYPYPIDQNCLPHCDEFLENGYTKEEMKLTNETKKILSDGIKVTATAVRVPVSG
;
A
#
# COMPACT_ATOMS: atom_id res chain seq x y z
N MET A 1 -3.87 8.83 21.26
CA MET A 1 -3.94 9.32 19.86
C MET A 1 -5.20 8.82 19.17
N LYS A 2 -5.93 9.68 18.48
CA LYS A 2 -7.03 9.27 17.60
C LYS A 2 -6.49 8.82 16.26
N VAL A 3 -6.79 7.60 15.86
CA VAL A 3 -6.27 7.02 14.62
C VAL A 3 -7.41 6.63 13.69
N ALA A 4 -7.45 7.20 12.49
CA ALA A 4 -8.35 6.78 11.44
C ALA A 4 -7.67 5.73 10.55
N VAL A 5 -8.39 4.66 10.20
CA VAL A 5 -7.94 3.67 9.21
C VAL A 5 -8.93 3.70 8.06
N VAL A 6 -8.54 4.31 6.94
CA VAL A 6 -9.36 4.44 5.73
C VAL A 6 -9.19 3.19 4.89
N GLY A 7 -10.28 2.52 4.59
CA GLY A 7 -10.28 1.18 3.99
C GLY A 7 -10.24 0.06 5.04
N ALA A 8 -10.67 0.33 6.27
CA ALA A 8 -10.60 -0.58 7.41
C ALA A 8 -11.27 -1.96 7.20
N THR A 9 -12.24 -2.06 6.31
CA THR A 9 -12.93 -3.33 5.98
C THR A 9 -12.22 -4.16 4.90
N GLY A 10 -11.22 -3.58 4.23
CA GLY A 10 -10.41 -4.27 3.22
C GLY A 10 -9.31 -5.13 3.83
N MET A 11 -8.72 -6.03 3.03
CA MET A 11 -7.64 -6.92 3.50
C MET A 11 -6.46 -6.15 4.12
N VAL A 12 -5.96 -5.13 3.45
CA VAL A 12 -4.83 -4.33 3.96
C VAL A 12 -5.23 -3.53 5.20
N GLY A 13 -6.45 -2.98 5.24
CA GLY A 13 -6.97 -2.29 6.42
C GLY A 13 -7.05 -3.19 7.65
N GLN A 14 -7.47 -4.45 7.48
CA GLN A 14 -7.48 -5.44 8.56
C GLN A 14 -6.08 -5.76 9.06
N VAL A 15 -5.10 -5.88 8.16
CA VAL A 15 -3.68 -6.07 8.53
C VAL A 15 -3.14 -4.84 9.27
N MET A 16 -3.45 -3.62 8.82
CA MET A 16 -3.09 -2.39 9.54
C MET A 16 -3.62 -2.39 10.98
N LEU A 17 -4.87 -2.79 11.17
CA LEU A 17 -5.45 -2.92 12.52
C LEU A 17 -4.74 -3.97 13.37
N ALA A 18 -4.42 -5.13 12.78
CA ALA A 18 -3.68 -6.18 13.47
C ALA A 18 -2.30 -5.69 13.91
N VAL A 19 -1.54 -5.06 13.01
CA VAL A 19 -0.20 -4.51 13.30
C VAL A 19 -0.25 -3.41 14.37
N LEU A 20 -1.23 -2.49 14.31
CA LEU A 20 -1.40 -1.48 15.36
C LEU A 20 -1.60 -2.11 16.75
N ALA A 21 -2.32 -3.24 16.81
CA ALA A 21 -2.53 -3.97 18.06
C ALA A 21 -1.29 -4.74 18.50
N GLU A 22 -0.61 -5.44 17.61
CA GLU A 22 0.62 -6.22 17.87
C GLU A 22 1.75 -5.32 18.36
N GLU A 23 1.93 -4.16 17.74
CA GLU A 23 2.95 -3.17 18.11
C GLU A 23 2.55 -2.32 19.32
N ASN A 24 1.41 -2.57 19.93
CA ASN A 24 0.89 -1.79 21.05
C ASN A 24 0.89 -0.29 20.76
N PHE A 25 0.56 0.10 19.52
CA PHE A 25 0.51 1.51 19.13
C PHE A 25 -0.50 2.25 20.02
N PRO A 26 -0.19 3.46 20.54
CA PRO A 26 -1.00 4.13 21.57
C PRO A 26 -2.29 4.74 21.00
N VAL A 27 -3.16 3.88 20.45
CA VAL A 27 -4.49 4.26 19.96
C VAL A 27 -5.42 4.46 21.16
N THR A 28 -5.85 5.70 21.39
CA THR A 28 -6.85 6.01 22.41
C THR A 28 -8.27 5.96 21.86
N GLU A 29 -8.44 6.23 20.57
CA GLU A 29 -9.70 6.14 19.83
C GLU A 29 -9.45 5.68 18.42
N LEU A 30 -10.05 4.55 18.01
CA LEU A 30 -10.01 4.08 16.65
C LEU A 30 -11.21 4.62 15.86
N ILE A 31 -10.96 5.13 14.65
CA ILE A 31 -11.97 5.59 13.71
C ILE A 31 -11.86 4.72 12.44
N PRO A 32 -12.56 3.57 12.37
CA PRO A 32 -12.55 2.74 11.19
C PRO A 32 -13.41 3.36 10.09
N VAL A 33 -12.81 3.58 8.91
CA VAL A 33 -13.46 4.28 7.80
C VAL A 33 -13.55 3.34 6.60
N ALA A 34 -14.72 3.31 5.96
CA ALA A 34 -14.92 2.58 4.71
C ALA A 34 -15.97 3.26 3.82
N SER A 35 -16.30 2.62 2.68
CA SER A 35 -17.34 3.09 1.77
C SER A 35 -18.73 3.07 2.44
N GLU A 36 -19.67 3.84 1.91
CA GLU A 36 -21.05 3.94 2.40
C GLU A 36 -21.72 2.57 2.61
N LYS A 37 -21.39 1.59 1.77
CA LYS A 37 -21.91 0.21 1.87
C LYS A 37 -21.52 -0.50 3.18
N SER A 38 -20.43 -0.07 3.81
CA SER A 38 -19.89 -0.67 5.02
C SER A 38 -20.15 0.16 6.27
N VAL A 39 -20.72 1.33 6.15
CA VAL A 39 -21.07 2.20 7.30
C VAL A 39 -21.99 1.46 8.25
N GLY A 40 -21.70 1.54 9.55
CA GLY A 40 -22.43 0.83 10.61
C GLY A 40 -21.92 -0.58 10.92
N ASN A 41 -21.11 -1.19 10.05
CA ASN A 41 -20.44 -2.45 10.36
C ASN A 41 -19.59 -2.29 11.62
N LYS A 42 -19.35 -3.40 12.30
CA LYS A 42 -18.56 -3.42 13.54
C LYS A 42 -17.17 -3.98 13.30
N ILE A 43 -16.18 -3.32 13.89
CA ILE A 43 -14.78 -3.77 13.92
C ILE A 43 -14.35 -3.85 15.38
N THR A 44 -13.72 -4.96 15.75
CA THR A 44 -13.13 -5.14 17.08
C THR A 44 -11.65 -4.79 17.05
N PHE A 45 -11.21 -3.95 17.97
CA PHE A 45 -9.81 -3.56 18.11
C PHE A 45 -9.50 -3.29 19.59
N GLY A 46 -8.42 -3.85 20.12
CA GLY A 46 -7.99 -3.65 21.51
C GLY A 46 -9.05 -4.04 22.55
N GLY A 47 -9.89 -5.05 22.25
CA GLY A 47 -10.99 -5.51 23.11
C GLY A 47 -12.25 -4.64 23.06
N SER A 48 -12.26 -3.55 22.32
CA SER A 48 -13.41 -2.66 22.13
C SER A 48 -14.01 -2.80 20.72
N THR A 49 -15.29 -2.47 20.58
CA THR A 49 -16.00 -2.53 19.30
C THR A 49 -16.31 -1.13 18.80
N TYR A 50 -15.90 -0.86 17.56
CA TYR A 50 -16.07 0.43 16.88
C TYR A 50 -17.00 0.28 15.69
N SER A 51 -17.80 1.31 15.41
CA SER A 51 -18.65 1.37 14.22
C SER A 51 -17.86 1.98 13.08
N VAL A 52 -17.92 1.35 11.90
CA VAL A 52 -17.37 1.90 10.66
C VAL A 52 -18.14 3.17 10.29
N VAL A 53 -17.43 4.22 9.95
CA VAL A 53 -17.96 5.51 9.51
C VAL A 53 -17.52 5.83 8.09
N ASN A 54 -18.13 6.85 7.47
CA ASN A 54 -17.67 7.40 6.20
C ASN A 54 -16.57 8.46 6.40
N LEU A 55 -15.99 8.94 5.29
CA LEU A 55 -14.90 9.91 5.30
C LEU A 55 -15.29 11.28 5.87
N ASP A 56 -16.50 11.76 5.59
CA ASP A 56 -17.00 13.03 6.14
C ASP A 56 -17.11 12.99 7.67
N THR A 57 -17.68 11.92 8.18
CA THR A 57 -17.79 11.71 9.64
C THR A 57 -16.41 11.61 10.27
N ALA A 58 -15.49 10.84 9.66
CA ALA A 58 -14.12 10.68 10.15
C ALA A 58 -13.36 12.01 10.18
N LEU A 59 -13.52 12.85 9.16
CA LEU A 59 -12.93 14.18 9.10
C LEU A 59 -13.46 15.06 10.25
N GLY A 60 -14.77 14.99 10.53
CA GLY A 60 -15.41 15.72 11.65
C GLY A 60 -14.92 15.28 13.03
N LEU A 61 -14.47 14.02 13.18
CA LEU A 61 -13.93 13.48 14.42
C LEU A 61 -12.48 13.92 14.68
N LYS A 62 -11.83 14.57 13.72
CA LYS A 62 -10.50 15.17 13.82
C LYS A 62 -9.44 14.16 14.33
N PRO A 63 -9.12 13.11 13.58
CA PRO A 63 -8.04 12.20 13.96
C PRO A 63 -6.68 12.90 13.98
N ASP A 64 -5.78 12.43 14.84
CA ASP A 64 -4.38 12.86 14.87
C ASP A 64 -3.58 12.27 13.69
N ILE A 65 -3.88 10.99 13.38
CA ILE A 65 -3.24 10.23 12.29
C ILE A 65 -4.34 9.55 11.47
N ALA A 66 -4.13 9.49 10.15
CA ALA A 66 -4.97 8.73 9.24
C ALA A 66 -4.13 7.82 8.34
N LEU A 67 -4.34 6.50 8.45
CA LEU A 67 -3.74 5.50 7.60
C LEU A 67 -4.67 5.24 6.41
N PHE A 68 -4.21 5.60 5.21
CA PHE A 68 -5.00 5.46 3.98
C PHE A 68 -4.65 4.18 3.25
N SER A 69 -5.61 3.25 3.19
CA SER A 69 -5.58 2.04 2.37
C SER A 69 -6.80 2.02 1.44
N ALA A 70 -6.94 3.05 0.63
CA ALA A 70 -8.04 3.24 -0.32
C ALA A 70 -7.50 3.46 -1.74
N ALA A 71 -8.41 3.60 -2.72
CA ALA A 71 -8.03 3.93 -4.09
C ALA A 71 -7.31 5.29 -4.16
N GLY A 72 -6.38 5.44 -5.13
CA GLY A 72 -5.62 6.67 -5.31
C GLY A 72 -6.52 7.91 -5.52
N THR A 73 -7.65 7.76 -6.21
CA THR A 73 -8.65 8.84 -6.39
C THR A 73 -9.22 9.31 -5.06
N THR A 74 -9.54 8.39 -4.16
CA THR A 74 -10.00 8.72 -2.80
C THR A 74 -8.90 9.44 -2.02
N SER A 75 -7.65 8.97 -2.13
CA SER A 75 -6.53 9.63 -1.45
C SER A 75 -6.29 11.05 -1.98
N LEU A 76 -6.29 11.25 -3.29
CA LEU A 76 -6.13 12.59 -3.90
C LEU A 76 -7.20 13.57 -3.43
N GLU A 77 -8.43 13.11 -3.25
CA GLU A 77 -9.52 13.96 -2.78
C GLU A 77 -9.46 14.25 -1.28
N TRP A 78 -9.19 13.22 -0.47
CA TRP A 78 -9.40 13.29 0.97
C TRP A 78 -8.15 13.55 1.81
N ALA A 79 -6.98 13.06 1.39
CA ALA A 79 -5.74 13.30 2.14
C ALA A 79 -5.46 14.80 2.37
N PRO A 80 -5.67 15.69 1.39
CA PRO A 80 -5.52 17.13 1.63
C PRO A 80 -6.51 17.70 2.66
N LYS A 81 -7.75 17.18 2.69
CA LYS A 81 -8.77 17.63 3.65
C LYS A 81 -8.37 17.24 5.08
N PHE A 82 -7.85 16.01 5.27
CA PHE A 82 -7.33 15.57 6.57
C PHE A 82 -6.09 16.36 6.96
N ALA A 83 -5.16 16.59 6.06
CA ALA A 83 -3.98 17.42 6.29
C ALA A 83 -4.34 18.85 6.72
N ALA A 84 -5.37 19.44 6.09
CA ALA A 84 -5.82 20.80 6.41
C ALA A 84 -6.36 20.97 7.83
N ILE A 85 -6.81 19.91 8.48
CA ILE A 85 -7.23 19.93 9.90
C ILE A 85 -6.11 19.54 10.87
N GLY A 86 -4.86 19.43 10.38
CA GLY A 86 -3.70 19.04 11.19
C GLY A 86 -3.53 17.54 11.39
N CYS A 87 -4.31 16.71 10.70
CA CYS A 87 -4.17 15.25 10.73
C CYS A 87 -2.98 14.82 9.86
N ARG A 88 -2.10 13.99 10.39
CA ARG A 88 -1.00 13.41 9.63
C ARG A 88 -1.47 12.19 8.86
N VAL A 89 -1.44 12.26 7.54
CA VAL A 89 -1.87 11.19 6.62
C VAL A 89 -0.67 10.36 6.21
N ILE A 90 -0.76 9.03 6.40
CA ILE A 90 0.17 8.05 5.85
C ILE A 90 -0.58 7.29 4.76
N ASP A 91 -0.19 7.53 3.50
CA ASP A 91 -0.92 7.03 2.34
C ASP A 91 -0.25 5.82 1.70
N ASN A 92 -0.96 4.71 1.67
CA ASN A 92 -0.50 3.47 1.05
C ASN A 92 -0.84 3.36 -0.44
N SER A 93 -1.59 4.31 -1.00
CA SER A 93 -1.89 4.34 -2.44
C SER A 93 -0.68 4.82 -3.25
N SER A 94 -0.78 4.73 -4.56
CA SER A 94 0.26 5.29 -5.46
C SER A 94 0.12 6.78 -5.73
N ALA A 95 -0.91 7.44 -5.19
CA ALA A 95 -1.31 8.79 -5.55
C ALA A 95 -0.20 9.84 -5.35
N TRP A 96 0.51 9.75 -4.23
CA TRP A 96 1.50 10.76 -3.80
C TRP A 96 2.94 10.33 -3.99
N ARG A 97 3.20 9.06 -4.35
CA ARG A 97 4.55 8.49 -4.38
C ARG A 97 5.50 9.26 -5.27
N MET A 98 5.04 9.69 -6.45
CA MET A 98 5.86 10.43 -7.41
C MET A 98 5.63 11.95 -7.39
N ASP A 99 4.78 12.46 -6.51
CA ASP A 99 4.62 13.88 -6.28
C ASP A 99 5.93 14.44 -5.66
N PRO A 100 6.60 15.42 -6.29
CA PRO A 100 7.86 15.96 -5.79
C PRO A 100 7.71 16.72 -4.48
N SER A 101 6.52 17.20 -4.16
CA SER A 101 6.22 17.91 -2.90
C SER A 101 5.94 16.96 -1.73
N LYS A 102 5.82 15.65 -1.97
CA LYS A 102 5.51 14.65 -0.94
C LYS A 102 6.68 13.71 -0.71
N LYS A 103 6.93 13.42 0.56
CA LYS A 103 7.97 12.49 0.96
C LYS A 103 7.51 11.05 0.70
N LEU A 104 8.38 10.26 0.09
CA LEU A 104 8.22 8.81 -0.09
C LEU A 104 9.14 8.13 0.92
N ILE A 105 8.56 7.55 1.97
CA ILE A 105 9.31 7.19 3.18
C ILE A 105 9.30 5.69 3.43
N ILE A 106 10.50 5.17 3.70
CA ILE A 106 10.74 3.92 4.42
C ILE A 106 11.47 4.34 5.71
N PRO A 107 10.85 4.21 6.89
CA PRO A 107 11.39 4.77 8.14
C PRO A 107 12.85 4.42 8.41
N GLU A 108 13.26 3.18 8.15
CA GLU A 108 14.62 2.67 8.39
C GLU A 108 15.66 3.21 7.41
N ILE A 109 15.24 3.81 6.29
CA ILE A 109 16.14 4.27 5.23
C ILE A 109 16.24 5.79 5.20
N ASN A 110 15.11 6.47 5.25
CA ASN A 110 15.01 7.91 5.08
C ASN A 110 13.94 8.55 5.98
N GLY A 111 13.63 7.92 7.12
CA GLY A 111 12.67 8.46 8.09
C GLY A 111 13.06 9.81 8.67
N ASP A 112 14.36 10.10 8.74
CA ASP A 112 14.95 11.38 9.15
C ASP A 112 14.65 12.55 8.18
N HIS A 113 14.16 12.25 6.99
CA HIS A 113 13.69 13.27 6.05
C HIS A 113 12.31 13.84 6.42
N ILE A 114 11.54 13.21 7.31
CA ILE A 114 10.22 13.70 7.74
C ILE A 114 10.41 14.94 8.60
N THR A 115 9.63 15.97 8.31
CA THR A 115 9.57 17.22 9.08
C THR A 115 8.18 17.42 9.69
N GLU A 116 8.03 18.41 10.55
CA GLU A 116 6.75 18.75 11.17
C GLU A 116 5.69 19.21 10.15
N ASP A 117 6.14 19.74 9.02
CA ASP A 117 5.28 20.24 7.92
C ASP A 117 4.78 19.15 6.98
N ASP A 118 5.28 17.90 7.12
CA ASP A 118 4.88 16.80 6.28
C ASP A 118 3.56 16.16 6.76
N PHE A 119 2.42 16.72 6.36
CA PHE A 119 1.11 16.21 6.72
C PHE A 119 0.61 15.09 5.79
N ILE A 120 1.19 14.91 4.61
CA ILE A 120 0.91 13.78 3.72
C ILE A 120 2.23 13.07 3.41
N ILE A 121 2.36 11.86 3.90
CA ILE A 121 3.53 10.99 3.76
C ILE A 121 3.13 9.81 2.90
N ALA A 122 3.83 9.60 1.78
CA ALA A 122 3.59 8.47 0.91
C ALA A 122 4.36 7.23 1.39
N ASN A 123 3.66 6.11 1.46
CA ASN A 123 4.25 4.79 1.69
C ASN A 123 4.57 4.12 0.34
N PRO A 124 5.79 3.59 0.12
CA PRO A 124 6.16 3.00 -1.14
C PRO A 124 5.38 1.72 -1.49
N ASN A 125 5.57 1.24 -2.72
CA ASN A 125 5.08 -0.06 -3.14
C ASN A 125 5.70 -1.18 -2.28
N CYS A 126 4.92 -2.22 -1.99
CA CYS A 126 5.33 -3.32 -1.12
C CYS A 126 6.62 -4.02 -1.59
N SER A 127 6.76 -4.26 -2.91
CA SER A 127 7.97 -4.86 -3.48
C SER A 127 9.15 -3.89 -3.44
N THR A 128 8.91 -2.59 -3.59
CA THR A 128 9.94 -1.55 -3.42
C THR A 128 10.48 -1.54 -2.00
N ILE A 129 9.62 -1.58 -0.99
CA ILE A 129 10.04 -1.59 0.42
C ILE A 129 10.95 -2.79 0.69
N GLN A 130 10.52 -3.99 0.30
CA GLN A 130 11.31 -5.22 0.51
C GLN A 130 12.66 -5.16 -0.20
N LEU A 131 12.70 -4.69 -1.45
CA LEU A 131 13.94 -4.49 -2.20
C LEU A 131 14.86 -3.51 -1.48
N LEU A 132 14.34 -2.35 -1.07
CA LEU A 132 15.17 -1.28 -0.55
C LEU A 132 15.68 -1.55 0.86
N MET A 133 14.96 -2.30 1.68
CA MET A 133 15.46 -2.76 2.98
C MET A 133 16.75 -3.58 2.83
N ALA A 134 16.86 -4.40 1.79
CA ALA A 134 18.08 -5.16 1.49
C ALA A 134 19.13 -4.31 0.74
N LEU A 135 18.69 -3.46 -0.20
CA LEU A 135 19.57 -2.71 -1.09
C LEU A 135 20.22 -1.50 -0.41
N ALA A 136 19.52 -0.77 0.45
CA ALA A 136 20.01 0.48 1.03
C ALA A 136 21.35 0.32 1.77
N PRO A 137 21.55 -0.65 2.67
CA PRO A 137 22.83 -0.84 3.33
C PRO A 137 23.95 -1.21 2.33
N LEU A 138 23.63 -1.97 1.29
CA LEU A 138 24.59 -2.30 0.23
C LEU A 138 24.93 -1.07 -0.62
N HIS A 139 23.93 -0.27 -0.97
CA HIS A 139 24.15 0.98 -1.72
C HIS A 139 25.01 1.96 -0.92
N LYS A 140 24.72 2.14 0.36
CA LYS A 140 25.50 3.00 1.27
C LYS A 140 26.98 2.58 1.31
N LYS A 141 27.24 1.27 1.31
CA LYS A 141 28.63 0.75 1.42
C LYS A 141 29.34 0.66 0.08
N TYR A 142 28.66 0.26 -0.99
CA TYR A 142 29.28 -0.12 -2.27
C TYR A 142 28.87 0.76 -3.46
N ASN A 143 27.94 1.73 -3.24
CA ASN A 143 27.45 2.63 -4.28
C ASN A 143 26.90 1.89 -5.50
N ALA A 144 25.86 1.10 -5.31
CA ALA A 144 25.20 0.33 -6.36
C ALA A 144 24.87 1.20 -7.58
N LYS A 145 25.26 0.76 -8.76
CA LYS A 145 25.07 1.45 -10.04
C LYS A 145 23.96 0.86 -10.87
N ARG A 146 23.71 -0.44 -10.70
CA ARG A 146 22.68 -1.17 -11.43
C ARG A 146 22.01 -2.20 -10.53
N VAL A 147 20.70 -2.29 -10.66
CA VAL A 147 19.87 -3.31 -10.04
C VAL A 147 19.09 -4.03 -11.13
N VAL A 148 19.13 -5.34 -11.12
CA VAL A 148 18.26 -6.21 -11.90
C VAL A 148 17.46 -7.01 -10.90
N ILE A 149 16.12 -6.86 -10.92
CA ILE A 149 15.24 -7.51 -9.97
C ILE A 149 14.16 -8.31 -10.69
N SER A 150 13.94 -9.54 -10.24
CA SER A 150 12.77 -10.35 -10.56
C SER A 150 11.98 -10.60 -9.28
N THR A 151 10.69 -10.27 -9.30
CA THR A 151 9.81 -10.51 -8.15
C THR A 151 8.91 -11.70 -8.42
N TYR A 152 8.67 -12.49 -7.38
CA TYR A 152 7.64 -13.52 -7.34
C TYR A 152 6.58 -13.08 -6.33
N GLN A 153 5.48 -12.52 -6.84
CA GLN A 153 4.49 -11.84 -6.03
C GLN A 153 3.24 -12.70 -5.85
N SER A 154 2.77 -12.78 -4.61
CA SER A 154 1.49 -13.39 -4.26
C SER A 154 0.33 -12.75 -5.02
N ILE A 155 -0.69 -13.55 -5.33
CA ILE A 155 -1.93 -13.06 -5.95
C ILE A 155 -2.75 -12.15 -5.02
N SER A 156 -2.56 -12.24 -3.71
CA SER A 156 -3.25 -11.39 -2.72
C SER A 156 -3.02 -9.89 -2.95
N GLY A 157 -1.89 -9.53 -3.56
CA GLY A 157 -1.60 -8.15 -3.94
C GLY A 157 -2.55 -7.59 -5.01
N THR A 158 -3.28 -8.44 -5.76
CA THR A 158 -4.34 -8.03 -6.70
C THR A 158 -5.72 -7.94 -6.01
N GLY A 159 -5.84 -8.52 -4.82
CA GLY A 159 -7.05 -8.48 -4.00
C GLY A 159 -7.81 -9.80 -3.97
N ILE A 160 -8.95 -9.79 -3.27
CA ILE A 160 -9.74 -10.98 -2.99
C ILE A 160 -10.20 -11.72 -4.26
N LYS A 161 -10.55 -11.00 -5.32
CA LYS A 161 -10.99 -11.60 -6.60
C LYS A 161 -9.94 -12.52 -7.22
N ALA A 162 -8.65 -12.19 -7.08
CA ALA A 162 -7.57 -13.03 -7.57
C ALA A 162 -7.43 -14.33 -6.76
N ILE A 163 -7.60 -14.23 -5.45
CA ILE A 163 -7.61 -15.39 -4.55
C ILE A 163 -8.79 -16.31 -4.90
N GLU A 164 -9.97 -15.74 -5.08
CA GLU A 164 -11.18 -16.48 -5.48
C GLU A 164 -11.02 -17.13 -6.86
N GLN A 165 -10.39 -16.44 -7.83
CA GLN A 165 -10.07 -17.01 -9.13
C GLN A 165 -9.19 -18.25 -8.97
N MET A 166 -8.07 -18.16 -8.25
CA MET A 166 -7.17 -19.30 -8.03
C MET A 166 -7.89 -20.49 -7.38
N HIS A 167 -8.72 -20.23 -6.37
CA HIS A 167 -9.48 -21.31 -5.70
C HIS A 167 -10.48 -21.98 -6.63
N ARG A 168 -11.22 -21.20 -7.45
CA ARG A 168 -12.14 -21.76 -8.44
C ARG A 168 -11.40 -22.61 -9.48
N GLU A 169 -10.31 -22.10 -10.04
CA GLU A 169 -9.48 -22.81 -11.02
C GLU A 169 -8.96 -24.14 -10.44
N ARG A 170 -8.48 -24.11 -9.19
CA ARG A 170 -7.99 -25.30 -8.47
C ARG A 170 -9.06 -26.37 -8.28
N ASN A 171 -10.31 -25.95 -8.14
CA ASN A 171 -11.48 -26.84 -8.04
C ASN A 171 -12.06 -27.23 -9.41
N GLY A 172 -11.46 -26.78 -10.52
CA GLY A 172 -12.00 -27.02 -11.87
C GLY A 172 -13.25 -26.19 -12.21
N GLU A 173 -13.54 -25.16 -11.44
CA GLU A 173 -14.70 -24.29 -11.60
C GLU A 173 -14.39 -23.11 -12.55
N LYS A 174 -15.39 -22.68 -13.32
CA LYS A 174 -15.34 -21.47 -14.14
C LYS A 174 -15.96 -20.29 -13.37
N GLY A 175 -15.50 -19.08 -13.66
CA GLY A 175 -16.06 -17.88 -13.03
C GLY A 175 -15.34 -16.60 -13.44
N GLU A 176 -15.58 -15.53 -12.69
CA GLU A 176 -14.95 -14.22 -12.91
C GLU A 176 -13.43 -14.34 -12.80
N MET A 177 -12.71 -13.73 -13.75
CA MET A 177 -11.25 -13.73 -13.79
C MET A 177 -10.72 -12.34 -13.41
N ALA A 178 -9.84 -12.31 -12.43
CA ALA A 178 -9.09 -11.10 -12.06
C ALA A 178 -7.84 -10.90 -12.95
N TYR A 179 -7.35 -12.00 -13.52
CA TYR A 179 -6.27 -12.00 -14.51
C TYR A 179 -6.81 -12.44 -15.87
N PRO A 180 -6.18 -11.99 -16.98
CA PRO A 180 -6.58 -12.40 -18.33
C PRO A 180 -6.26 -13.87 -18.64
N TYR A 181 -5.49 -14.55 -17.80
CA TYR A 181 -5.07 -15.93 -17.95
C TYR A 181 -5.27 -16.72 -16.65
N PRO A 182 -5.41 -18.06 -16.71
CA PRO A 182 -5.41 -18.89 -15.52
C PRO A 182 -4.15 -18.65 -14.68
N ILE A 183 -4.34 -18.63 -13.36
CA ILE A 183 -3.25 -18.42 -12.40
C ILE A 183 -2.90 -19.69 -11.64
N ASP A 184 -3.83 -20.61 -11.40
CA ASP A 184 -3.51 -21.88 -10.72
C ASP A 184 -2.49 -22.68 -11.54
N GLN A 185 -1.41 -23.13 -10.89
CA GLN A 185 -0.28 -23.83 -11.52
C GLN A 185 0.42 -23.04 -12.65
N ASN A 186 0.34 -21.72 -12.62
CA ASN A 186 0.91 -20.85 -13.65
C ASN A 186 1.68 -19.67 -13.04
N CYS A 187 2.55 -19.06 -13.83
CA CYS A 187 3.27 -17.83 -13.49
C CYS A 187 2.94 -16.76 -14.52
N LEU A 188 2.42 -15.61 -14.05
CA LEU A 188 1.99 -14.53 -14.94
C LEU A 188 2.95 -13.32 -14.82
N PRO A 189 3.80 -13.04 -15.83
CA PRO A 189 4.60 -11.83 -15.87
C PRO A 189 3.73 -10.62 -16.28
N HIS A 190 2.59 -10.44 -15.60
CA HIS A 190 1.58 -9.43 -15.85
C HIS A 190 1.07 -8.90 -14.51
N CYS A 191 1.86 -8.04 -13.88
CA CYS A 191 1.49 -7.35 -12.67
C CYS A 191 1.08 -5.92 -13.00
N ASP A 192 -0.21 -5.58 -12.86
CA ASP A 192 -0.78 -4.28 -13.25
C ASP A 192 -0.82 -4.11 -14.80
N GLU A 193 -1.15 -2.93 -15.30
CA GLU A 193 -1.30 -2.64 -16.72
C GLU A 193 0.04 -2.47 -17.43
N PHE A 194 0.13 -2.91 -18.69
CA PHE A 194 1.28 -2.63 -19.55
C PHE A 194 1.27 -1.17 -20.03
N LEU A 195 2.45 -0.60 -20.05
CA LEU A 195 2.73 0.73 -20.58
C LEU A 195 3.30 0.63 -22.00
N GLU A 196 3.33 1.77 -22.73
CA GLU A 196 3.86 1.85 -24.09
C GLU A 196 5.32 1.42 -24.20
N ASN A 197 6.09 1.54 -23.13
CA ASN A 197 7.50 1.12 -23.09
C ASN A 197 7.69 -0.40 -22.85
N GLY A 198 6.62 -1.17 -22.83
CA GLY A 198 6.63 -2.62 -22.66
C GLY A 198 6.76 -3.10 -21.19
N TYR A 199 6.95 -2.20 -20.25
CA TYR A 199 6.92 -2.52 -18.82
C TYR A 199 5.50 -2.42 -18.26
N THR A 200 5.24 -3.12 -17.17
CA THR A 200 4.02 -2.92 -16.40
C THR A 200 4.15 -1.72 -15.45
N LYS A 201 3.01 -1.17 -15.02
CA LYS A 201 3.00 -0.12 -13.98
C LYS A 201 3.71 -0.58 -12.70
N GLU A 202 3.58 -1.85 -12.32
CA GLU A 202 4.25 -2.42 -11.14
C GLU A 202 5.78 -2.38 -11.27
N GLU A 203 6.32 -2.75 -12.42
CA GLU A 203 7.75 -2.70 -12.70
C GLU A 203 8.29 -1.26 -12.70
N MET A 204 7.49 -0.32 -13.21
CA MET A 204 7.86 1.11 -13.18
C MET A 204 7.81 1.71 -11.77
N LYS A 205 6.93 1.23 -10.87
CA LYS A 205 6.97 1.60 -9.44
C LYS A 205 8.33 1.22 -8.83
N LEU A 206 8.78 -0.02 -9.01
CA LEU A 206 10.11 -0.47 -8.55
C LEU A 206 11.24 0.43 -9.05
N THR A 207 11.20 0.80 -10.33
CA THR A 207 12.21 1.65 -10.96
C THR A 207 12.19 3.07 -10.40
N ASN A 208 11.03 3.72 -10.39
CA ASN A 208 10.90 5.14 -10.07
C ASN A 208 11.02 5.40 -8.56
N GLU A 209 10.41 4.55 -7.75
CA GLU A 209 10.44 4.69 -6.29
C GLU A 209 11.85 4.41 -5.74
N THR A 210 12.58 3.43 -6.29
CA THR A 210 14.00 3.19 -5.95
C THR A 210 14.85 4.43 -6.18
N LYS A 211 14.66 5.10 -7.30
CA LYS A 211 15.39 6.34 -7.62
C LYS A 211 15.04 7.45 -6.64
N LYS A 212 13.76 7.65 -6.36
CA LYS A 212 13.29 8.71 -5.45
C LYS A 212 13.78 8.52 -4.03
N ILE A 213 13.86 7.27 -3.55
CA ILE A 213 14.25 6.98 -2.17
C ILE A 213 15.77 6.90 -2.00
N LEU A 214 16.50 6.29 -2.93
CA LEU A 214 17.94 6.08 -2.80
C LEU A 214 18.77 7.04 -3.67
N SER A 215 18.65 6.93 -5.00
CA SER A 215 19.47 7.74 -5.91
C SER A 215 19.02 7.61 -7.36
N ASP A 216 18.92 8.74 -8.07
CA ASP A 216 18.69 8.78 -9.53
C ASP A 216 19.78 8.10 -10.34
N GLY A 217 20.98 7.96 -9.79
CA GLY A 217 22.12 7.33 -10.44
C GLY A 217 22.04 5.80 -10.57
N ILE A 218 21.05 5.16 -9.93
CA ILE A 218 20.85 3.71 -10.00
C ILE A 218 20.02 3.34 -11.22
N LYS A 219 20.59 2.51 -12.11
CA LYS A 219 19.84 1.91 -13.22
C LYS A 219 19.07 0.71 -12.71
N VAL A 220 17.74 0.71 -12.83
CA VAL A 220 16.88 -0.39 -12.37
C VAL A 220 16.20 -1.04 -13.58
N THR A 221 16.27 -2.37 -13.63
CA THR A 221 15.49 -3.21 -14.54
C THR A 221 14.67 -4.16 -13.69
N ALA A 222 13.35 -4.11 -13.81
CA ALA A 222 12.44 -4.91 -13.00
C ALA A 222 11.61 -5.85 -13.90
N THR A 223 11.36 -7.06 -13.40
CA THR A 223 10.40 -8.01 -13.95
C THR A 223 9.52 -8.49 -12.80
N ALA A 224 8.21 -8.27 -12.91
CA ALA A 224 7.26 -8.63 -11.87
C ALA A 224 6.38 -9.80 -12.31
N VAL A 225 6.37 -10.88 -11.53
CA VAL A 225 5.66 -12.11 -11.84
C VAL A 225 4.68 -12.46 -10.73
N ARG A 226 3.42 -12.70 -11.06
CA ARG A 226 2.43 -13.30 -10.15
C ARG A 226 2.59 -14.81 -10.12
N VAL A 227 2.59 -15.36 -8.92
CA VAL A 227 2.69 -16.80 -8.66
C VAL A 227 1.48 -17.28 -7.87
N PRO A 228 1.06 -18.57 -8.01
CA PRO A 228 -0.21 -19.07 -7.47
C PRO A 228 -0.14 -19.38 -5.97
N VAL A 229 0.23 -18.37 -5.20
CA VAL A 229 0.24 -18.42 -3.74
C VAL A 229 -0.56 -17.26 -3.16
N SER A 230 -1.18 -17.49 -2.03
CA SER A 230 -2.02 -16.50 -1.33
C SER A 230 -1.25 -15.76 -0.24
N GLY A 231 0.04 -15.78 -0.23
CA GLY A 231 0.97 -15.00 0.60
C GLY A 231 0.60 -14.82 2.06
#